data_d1bffc15db7e7a05a65ae637e2be9ca4
#
_entry.id   d1bffc15db7e7a05a65ae637e2be9ca4
#
_cell.length_a   1.000
_cell.length_b   1.000
_cell.length_c   1.000
_cell.angle_alpha   90.00
_cell.angle_beta   90.00
_cell.angle_gamma   90.00
#
_symmetry.space_group_name_H-M   'P 1'
#
loop_
_entity.id
_entity.type
_entity.pdbx_description
1 polymer ?
#
loop_
_entity_poly.entity_id
_entity_poly.type
_entity_poly.pdbx_seq_one_letter_code
_entity_poly.pdbx_strand_id
1 'polypeptide(L)'
;MAKRMLMNAFSMNCVSHIQQGLWVRDDTRQLEYNQLDPWVELAQILEKGCFDALFLADVIGVYDSYRGGPETSIIEGMQTPVNDPAMLVPAMAYATENLGFAFTSSVLQSHPFAFARQMSTLDHLTRGRVAWNIVTSYLPNAGLNFGLDGLPSHDERYDLADEYLDVVYKLWEASWEDDAVLRDTERGIYADPAKVHPINHVGKHFNVAGPHLSEPSPQRTPLLFQAGSSTRGRSFAAKHAECMFIVDSRRSLTGAASVISDVRSQAVRNGRRPEDIQFFQGLSPVVGGTETEAKAKEAEYLEQFSTEGALAHLSGSIGIDLSAIDLDQPLKSIDTRAMRGMVKGLIESTPDQTQTFRDLIRTRNAGQFLTGSPEQIADALQDWQKAGVDGFNLIYSVTP
;
A
#
# COMPACT_ATOMS: atom_id res chain seq x y z
N MET A 1 -18.01 4.93 24.40
CA MET A 1 -16.69 4.29 24.45
C MET A 1 -15.82 4.94 23.39
N ALA A 2 -14.53 5.17 23.65
CA ALA A 2 -13.61 5.63 22.61
C ALA A 2 -13.58 4.57 21.47
N LYS A 3 -13.55 5.02 20.21
CA LYS A 3 -13.42 4.12 19.07
C LYS A 3 -12.07 3.41 19.15
N ARG A 4 -12.04 2.08 18.94
CA ARG A 4 -10.78 1.32 18.85
C ARG A 4 -9.93 1.88 17.71
N MET A 5 -8.65 2.04 17.96
CA MET A 5 -7.65 2.40 16.97
C MET A 5 -7.19 1.14 16.24
N LEU A 6 -7.16 1.18 14.91
CA LEU A 6 -6.72 0.05 14.09
C LEU A 6 -5.22 0.18 13.80
N MET A 7 -4.50 -0.94 13.85
CA MET A 7 -3.04 -0.96 13.72
C MET A 7 -2.62 -1.97 12.66
N ASN A 8 -2.05 -1.51 11.56
CA ASN A 8 -1.43 -2.36 10.57
C ASN A 8 0.08 -2.15 10.56
N ALA A 9 0.85 -3.21 10.42
CA ALA A 9 2.25 -3.10 10.00
C ALA A 9 2.29 -2.93 8.48
N PHE A 10 3.16 -2.05 7.99
CA PHE A 10 3.30 -1.76 6.56
C PHE A 10 4.68 -2.13 6.07
N SER A 11 4.76 -3.10 5.17
CA SER A 11 5.99 -3.64 4.63
C SER A 11 5.90 -3.89 3.13
N MET A 12 6.98 -4.40 2.55
CA MET A 12 7.05 -4.84 1.16
C MET A 12 8.04 -6.00 1.06
N ASN A 13 7.74 -6.98 0.22
CA ASN A 13 8.62 -8.14 0.05
C ASN A 13 9.82 -7.82 -0.83
N CYS A 14 10.70 -6.94 -0.32
CA CYS A 14 11.91 -6.44 -0.98
C CYS A 14 12.99 -6.11 0.05
N VAL A 15 14.20 -5.75 -0.42
CA VAL A 15 15.31 -5.34 0.44
C VAL A 15 15.01 -4.00 1.14
N SER A 16 14.73 -2.94 0.37
CA SER A 16 14.44 -1.60 0.90
C SER A 16 13.08 -1.12 0.40
N HIS A 17 12.18 -0.80 1.33
CA HIS A 17 10.83 -0.31 0.98
C HIS A 17 10.77 1.23 0.94
N ILE A 18 10.73 1.90 2.10
CA ILE A 18 10.61 3.38 2.21
C ILE A 18 11.85 4.00 2.84
N GLN A 19 12.42 3.33 3.84
CA GLN A 19 13.60 3.80 4.55
C GLN A 19 14.83 3.21 3.89
N GLN A 20 15.36 3.94 2.90
CA GLN A 20 16.43 3.47 2.04
C GLN A 20 17.75 3.35 2.79
N GLY A 21 18.52 2.31 2.51
CA GLY A 21 19.88 2.10 3.03
C GLY A 21 19.96 1.31 4.34
N LEU A 22 18.87 1.15 5.10
CA LEU A 22 18.94 0.48 6.42
C LEU A 22 19.26 -1.02 6.36
N TRP A 23 19.24 -1.62 5.18
CA TRP A 23 19.61 -3.02 4.98
C TRP A 23 21.10 -3.33 5.27
N VAL A 24 21.94 -2.29 5.37
CA VAL A 24 23.37 -2.45 5.74
C VAL A 24 23.58 -2.65 7.24
N ARG A 25 22.54 -2.53 8.06
CA ARG A 25 22.61 -2.70 9.52
C ARG A 25 22.81 -4.17 9.91
N ASP A 26 23.56 -4.40 10.97
CA ASP A 26 23.80 -5.75 11.52
C ASP A 26 22.56 -6.31 12.29
N ASP A 27 21.65 -5.42 12.71
CA ASP A 27 20.46 -5.76 13.51
C ASP A 27 19.19 -5.88 12.69
N THR A 28 19.28 -6.01 11.36
CA THR A 28 18.12 -6.15 10.46
C THR A 28 18.15 -7.46 9.70
N ARG A 29 16.96 -8.01 9.42
CA ARG A 29 16.78 -9.19 8.57
C ARG A 29 16.29 -8.84 7.15
N GLN A 30 16.44 -7.59 6.71
CA GLN A 30 15.98 -7.15 5.37
C GLN A 30 16.60 -7.95 4.23
N LEU A 31 17.81 -8.47 4.38
CA LEU A 31 18.48 -9.32 3.38
C LEU A 31 17.87 -10.72 3.26
N GLU A 32 17.05 -11.14 4.24
CA GLU A 32 16.33 -12.41 4.23
C GLU A 32 14.91 -12.28 3.62
N TYR A 33 14.60 -11.18 2.96
CA TYR A 33 13.27 -10.88 2.40
C TYR A 33 12.70 -11.98 1.51
N ASN A 34 13.54 -12.80 0.90
CA ASN A 34 13.18 -13.93 0.02
C ASN A 34 13.10 -15.28 0.75
N GLN A 35 13.24 -15.29 2.09
CA GLN A 35 13.05 -16.47 2.93
C GLN A 35 11.69 -16.37 3.65
N LEU A 36 11.12 -17.51 4.00
CA LEU A 36 9.78 -17.56 4.61
C LEU A 36 9.81 -17.29 6.12
N ASP A 37 10.84 -17.75 6.81
CA ASP A 37 10.91 -17.70 8.28
C ASP A 37 10.76 -16.29 8.85
N PRO A 38 11.47 -15.24 8.34
CA PRO A 38 11.30 -13.88 8.85
C PRO A 38 9.86 -13.35 8.74
N TRP A 39 9.15 -13.72 7.67
CA TRP A 39 7.78 -13.27 7.46
C TRP A 39 6.80 -13.97 8.41
N VAL A 40 6.99 -15.26 8.66
CA VAL A 40 6.19 -16.02 9.61
C VAL A 40 6.42 -15.49 11.03
N GLU A 41 7.67 -15.27 11.42
CA GLU A 41 8.02 -14.70 12.73
C GLU A 41 7.44 -13.30 12.89
N LEU A 42 7.55 -12.44 11.87
CA LEU A 42 6.94 -11.11 11.87
C LEU A 42 5.43 -11.20 12.08
N ALA A 43 4.74 -12.07 11.37
CA ALA A 43 3.30 -12.24 11.52
C ALA A 43 2.92 -12.66 12.95
N GLN A 44 3.67 -13.58 13.56
CA GLN A 44 3.46 -13.99 14.97
C GLN A 44 3.75 -12.85 15.96
N ILE A 45 4.79 -12.04 15.73
CA ILE A 45 5.10 -10.87 16.55
C ILE A 45 3.96 -9.85 16.46
N LEU A 46 3.45 -9.59 15.25
CA LEU A 46 2.36 -8.65 15.04
C LEU A 46 1.05 -9.13 15.70
N GLU A 47 0.72 -10.41 15.57
CA GLU A 47 -0.45 -10.98 16.24
C GLU A 47 -0.35 -10.86 17.76
N LYS A 48 0.81 -11.22 18.34
CA LYS A 48 1.09 -11.05 19.77
C LYS A 48 1.00 -9.59 20.20
N GLY A 49 1.40 -8.66 19.32
CA GLY A 49 1.28 -7.21 19.51
C GLY A 49 -0.13 -6.66 19.30
N CYS A 50 -1.13 -7.51 19.04
CA CYS A 50 -2.52 -7.12 18.77
C CYS A 50 -2.69 -6.19 17.56
N PHE A 51 -1.85 -6.33 16.55
CA PHE A 51 -2.04 -5.67 15.26
C PHE A 51 -3.25 -6.28 14.55
N ASP A 52 -3.96 -5.44 13.79
CA ASP A 52 -5.11 -5.86 13.00
C ASP A 52 -4.70 -6.55 11.69
N ALA A 53 -3.65 -6.04 11.03
CA ALA A 53 -3.15 -6.65 9.80
C ALA A 53 -1.66 -6.39 9.54
N LEU A 54 -1.07 -7.25 8.70
CA LEU A 54 0.13 -6.96 7.94
C LEU A 54 -0.29 -6.50 6.53
N PHE A 55 0.07 -5.27 6.19
CA PHE A 55 -0.19 -4.68 4.88
C PHE A 55 1.09 -4.74 4.04
N LEU A 56 1.05 -5.49 2.95
CA LEU A 56 2.16 -5.70 2.03
C LEU A 56 1.99 -4.82 0.78
N ALA A 57 2.87 -3.83 0.64
CA ALA A 57 2.97 -3.05 -0.59
C ALA A 57 3.58 -3.90 -1.72
N ASP A 58 3.34 -3.47 -2.95
CA ASP A 58 3.96 -4.04 -4.14
C ASP A 58 4.07 -2.99 -5.26
N VAL A 59 5.03 -3.21 -6.16
CA VAL A 59 5.24 -2.45 -7.37
C VAL A 59 5.66 -3.39 -8.50
N ILE A 60 5.05 -3.25 -9.68
CA ILE A 60 5.28 -4.15 -10.83
C ILE A 60 6.20 -3.55 -11.89
N GLY A 61 6.99 -2.56 -11.53
CA GLY A 61 7.99 -1.90 -12.38
C GLY A 61 9.25 -1.56 -11.61
N VAL A 62 10.27 -1.12 -12.32
CA VAL A 62 11.55 -0.70 -11.75
C VAL A 62 11.65 0.82 -11.77
N TYR A 63 12.23 1.40 -10.73
CA TYR A 63 12.49 2.85 -10.67
C TYR A 63 13.72 3.16 -11.52
N ASP A 64 13.49 3.68 -12.72
CA ASP A 64 14.50 3.91 -13.76
C ASP A 64 14.63 5.38 -14.20
N SER A 65 13.92 6.28 -13.51
CA SER A 65 13.93 7.71 -13.88
C SER A 65 15.18 8.45 -13.41
N TYR A 66 15.79 8.04 -12.30
CA TYR A 66 16.99 8.66 -11.74
C TYR A 66 18.23 8.25 -12.54
N ARG A 67 19.01 9.23 -13.02
CA ARG A 67 20.17 9.02 -13.90
C ARG A 67 19.84 8.26 -15.20
N GLY A 68 18.58 8.24 -15.60
CA GLY A 68 18.14 7.64 -16.86
C GLY A 68 18.22 6.12 -16.92
N GLY A 69 18.25 5.44 -15.75
CA GLY A 69 18.31 3.98 -15.71
C GLY A 69 18.01 3.37 -14.33
N PRO A 70 17.91 2.04 -14.23
CA PRO A 70 17.58 1.33 -13.01
C PRO A 70 18.79 1.09 -12.08
N GLU A 71 20.00 1.46 -12.49
CA GLU A 71 21.25 1.07 -11.82
C GLU A 71 21.25 1.49 -10.34
N THR A 72 20.84 2.72 -10.04
CA THR A 72 20.79 3.21 -8.66
C THR A 72 19.80 2.41 -7.83
N SER A 73 18.61 2.11 -8.36
CA SER A 73 17.59 1.31 -7.66
C SER A 73 18.09 -0.10 -7.36
N ILE A 74 18.83 -0.70 -8.28
CA ILE A 74 19.41 -2.04 -8.12
C ILE A 74 20.55 -2.03 -7.09
N ILE A 75 21.46 -1.06 -7.16
CA ILE A 75 22.59 -0.93 -6.23
C ILE A 75 22.11 -0.72 -4.79
N GLU A 76 21.07 0.11 -4.62
CA GLU A 76 20.50 0.46 -3.33
C GLU A 76 19.50 -0.59 -2.78
N GLY A 77 19.19 -1.62 -3.56
CA GLY A 77 18.14 -2.59 -3.21
C GLY A 77 16.76 -1.94 -3.04
N MET A 78 16.53 -0.79 -3.68
CA MET A 78 15.36 0.06 -3.52
C MET A 78 14.19 -0.51 -4.31
N GLN A 79 13.30 -1.23 -3.65
CA GLN A 79 12.14 -1.94 -4.21
C GLN A 79 12.49 -2.81 -5.45
N THR A 80 13.74 -3.17 -5.59
CA THR A 80 14.28 -4.06 -6.61
C THR A 80 15.55 -4.71 -6.05
N PRO A 81 15.57 -6.04 -5.83
CA PRO A 81 14.53 -7.02 -6.19
C PRO A 81 13.27 -6.94 -5.31
N VAL A 82 12.13 -7.40 -5.84
CA VAL A 82 10.84 -7.49 -5.16
C VAL A 82 10.16 -8.81 -5.52
N ASN A 83 9.52 -9.47 -4.54
CA ASN A 83 8.78 -10.71 -4.74
C ASN A 83 7.27 -10.47 -4.58
N ASP A 84 6.47 -11.37 -5.19
CA ASP A 84 4.99 -11.32 -5.10
C ASP A 84 4.52 -11.54 -3.66
N PRO A 85 3.90 -10.54 -3.03
CA PRO A 85 3.47 -10.63 -1.63
C PRO A 85 2.33 -11.63 -1.40
N ALA A 86 1.52 -11.94 -2.41
CA ALA A 86 0.43 -12.89 -2.29
C ALA A 86 0.93 -14.31 -1.91
N MET A 87 2.15 -14.65 -2.31
CA MET A 87 2.74 -15.97 -2.05
C MET A 87 3.11 -16.17 -0.57
N LEU A 88 3.30 -15.10 0.20
CA LEU A 88 3.60 -15.18 1.64
C LEU A 88 2.33 -15.41 2.48
N VAL A 89 1.18 -14.93 2.01
CA VAL A 89 -0.08 -14.89 2.78
C VAL A 89 -0.48 -16.26 3.34
N PRO A 90 -0.50 -17.37 2.58
CA PRO A 90 -0.93 -18.66 3.10
C PRO A 90 -0.07 -19.16 4.28
N ALA A 91 1.25 -18.97 4.20
CA ALA A 91 2.15 -19.44 5.24
C ALA A 91 2.02 -18.63 6.53
N MET A 92 1.94 -17.31 6.43
CA MET A 92 1.71 -16.44 7.58
C MET A 92 0.34 -16.67 8.20
N ALA A 93 -0.70 -16.89 7.37
CA ALA A 93 -2.05 -17.18 7.83
C ALA A 93 -2.14 -18.53 8.54
N TYR A 94 -1.36 -19.54 8.12
CA TYR A 94 -1.28 -20.82 8.79
C TYR A 94 -0.65 -20.72 10.18
N ALA A 95 0.29 -19.80 10.37
CA ALA A 95 1.03 -19.58 11.62
C ALA A 95 0.35 -18.60 12.59
N THR A 96 -0.82 -18.04 12.24
CA THR A 96 -1.59 -17.06 13.02
C THR A 96 -3.08 -17.41 13.04
N GLU A 97 -3.82 -16.87 14.03
CA GLU A 97 -5.26 -17.13 14.16
C GLU A 97 -6.13 -15.91 13.79
N ASN A 98 -5.69 -14.70 14.10
CA ASN A 98 -6.51 -13.49 14.03
C ASN A 98 -5.94 -12.41 13.09
N LEU A 99 -4.62 -12.39 12.86
CA LEU A 99 -3.97 -11.36 12.04
C LEU A 99 -4.52 -11.37 10.61
N GLY A 100 -4.94 -10.19 10.13
CA GLY A 100 -5.34 -9.97 8.74
C GLY A 100 -4.13 -9.76 7.81
N PHE A 101 -4.31 -10.00 6.51
CA PHE A 101 -3.27 -9.86 5.50
C PHE A 101 -3.79 -9.05 4.32
N ALA A 102 -3.39 -7.78 4.24
CA ALA A 102 -3.64 -6.96 3.06
C ALA A 102 -2.44 -7.04 2.13
N PHE A 103 -2.64 -7.31 0.86
CA PHE A 103 -1.55 -7.21 -0.11
C PHE A 103 -1.96 -6.37 -1.33
N THR A 104 -0.96 -5.75 -1.93
CA THR A 104 -1.13 -4.93 -3.12
C THR A 104 -1.12 -5.81 -4.36
N SER A 105 -2.09 -5.61 -5.25
CA SER A 105 -2.08 -6.17 -6.59
C SER A 105 -2.64 -5.16 -7.58
N SER A 106 -1.92 -4.97 -8.68
CA SER A 106 -2.35 -4.06 -9.75
C SER A 106 -3.40 -4.70 -10.65
N VAL A 107 -4.38 -3.90 -11.06
CA VAL A 107 -5.38 -4.31 -12.06
C VAL A 107 -4.76 -4.61 -13.44
N LEU A 108 -3.49 -4.28 -13.65
CA LEU A 108 -2.72 -4.62 -14.86
C LEU A 108 -2.05 -6.00 -14.77
N GLN A 109 -1.86 -6.53 -13.55
CA GLN A 109 -1.02 -7.68 -13.29
C GLN A 109 -1.66 -9.01 -13.68
N SER A 110 -2.99 -9.10 -13.58
CA SER A 110 -3.73 -10.32 -13.85
C SER A 110 -5.07 -10.02 -14.49
N HIS A 111 -5.55 -10.93 -15.32
CA HIS A 111 -6.93 -10.88 -15.82
C HIS A 111 -7.93 -11.04 -14.65
N PRO A 112 -9.04 -10.27 -14.58
CA PRO A 112 -9.96 -10.26 -13.43
C PRO A 112 -10.53 -11.64 -13.08
N PHE A 113 -10.74 -12.52 -14.07
CA PHE A 113 -11.20 -13.88 -13.82
C PHE A 113 -10.16 -14.72 -13.06
N ALA A 114 -8.89 -14.64 -13.44
CA ALA A 114 -7.80 -15.34 -12.76
C ALA A 114 -7.58 -14.78 -11.34
N PHE A 115 -7.61 -13.46 -11.21
CA PHE A 115 -7.46 -12.79 -9.93
C PHE A 115 -8.60 -13.09 -8.96
N ALA A 116 -9.86 -13.08 -9.44
CA ALA A 116 -11.00 -13.45 -8.60
C ALA A 116 -10.85 -14.86 -8.00
N ARG A 117 -10.37 -15.82 -8.80
CA ARG A 117 -10.08 -17.18 -8.31
C ARG A 117 -8.94 -17.19 -7.30
N GLN A 118 -7.86 -16.45 -7.54
CA GLN A 118 -6.75 -16.33 -6.59
C GLN A 118 -7.22 -15.78 -5.25
N MET A 119 -8.00 -14.70 -5.27
CA MET A 119 -8.52 -14.07 -4.04
C MET A 119 -9.46 -14.99 -3.27
N SER A 120 -10.41 -15.66 -3.93
CA SER A 120 -11.27 -16.65 -3.25
C SER A 120 -10.49 -17.81 -2.65
N THR A 121 -9.42 -18.26 -3.34
CA THR A 121 -8.53 -19.29 -2.80
C THR A 121 -7.83 -18.81 -1.53
N LEU A 122 -7.27 -17.59 -1.55
CA LEU A 122 -6.62 -16.99 -0.38
C LEU A 122 -7.62 -16.77 0.75
N ASP A 123 -8.84 -16.34 0.43
CA ASP A 123 -9.89 -16.12 1.43
C ASP A 123 -10.30 -17.41 2.16
N HIS A 124 -10.44 -18.51 1.43
CA HIS A 124 -10.62 -19.83 2.03
C HIS A 124 -9.44 -20.25 2.91
N LEU A 125 -8.21 -20.15 2.41
CA LEU A 125 -7.00 -20.56 3.13
C LEU A 125 -6.74 -19.71 4.37
N THR A 126 -7.09 -18.43 4.34
CA THR A 126 -6.93 -17.50 5.46
C THR A 126 -8.14 -17.47 6.40
N ARG A 127 -9.21 -18.18 6.07
CA ARG A 127 -10.48 -18.19 6.83
C ARG A 127 -11.06 -16.77 6.97
N GLY A 128 -11.12 -16.02 5.85
CA GLY A 128 -11.70 -14.69 5.83
C GLY A 128 -10.78 -13.57 6.32
N ARG A 129 -9.46 -13.75 6.24
CA ARG A 129 -8.48 -12.76 6.75
C ARG A 129 -7.62 -12.11 5.66
N VAL A 130 -8.03 -12.19 4.41
CA VAL A 130 -7.31 -11.56 3.29
C VAL A 130 -7.98 -10.25 2.89
N ALA A 131 -7.16 -9.28 2.46
CA ALA A 131 -7.60 -8.00 1.92
C ALA A 131 -6.79 -7.65 0.66
N TRP A 132 -7.38 -6.87 -0.22
CA TRP A 132 -6.75 -6.41 -1.45
C TRP A 132 -6.54 -4.91 -1.45
N ASN A 133 -5.30 -4.45 -1.59
CA ASN A 133 -4.99 -3.07 -1.90
C ASN A 133 -4.96 -2.87 -3.42
N ILE A 134 -5.96 -2.15 -3.92
CA ILE A 134 -6.18 -1.91 -5.34
C ILE A 134 -5.25 -0.80 -5.82
N VAL A 135 -4.40 -1.10 -6.80
CA VAL A 135 -3.56 -0.08 -7.46
C VAL A 135 -3.69 -0.15 -8.97
N THR A 136 -3.46 0.98 -9.61
CA THR A 136 -3.51 1.15 -11.07
C THR A 136 -2.12 1.31 -11.69
N SER A 137 -1.07 1.12 -10.90
CA SER A 137 0.34 1.35 -11.24
C SER A 137 0.68 2.81 -11.57
N TYR A 138 1.97 3.16 -11.58
CA TYR A 138 2.43 4.51 -11.91
C TYR A 138 3.80 4.52 -12.60
N LEU A 139 4.60 3.46 -12.49
CA LEU A 139 5.89 3.35 -13.17
C LEU A 139 5.68 3.06 -14.67
N PRO A 140 6.25 3.85 -15.58
CA PRO A 140 5.99 3.69 -17.02
C PRO A 140 6.33 2.30 -17.55
N ASN A 141 7.42 1.69 -17.08
CA ASN A 141 7.86 0.37 -17.51
C ASN A 141 6.95 -0.78 -17.02
N ALA A 142 6.09 -0.55 -16.02
CA ALA A 142 5.11 -1.54 -15.61
C ALA A 142 4.20 -1.98 -16.75
N GLY A 143 3.70 -1.03 -17.57
CA GLY A 143 2.89 -1.36 -18.74
C GLY A 143 3.63 -2.19 -19.78
N LEU A 144 4.90 -1.86 -20.05
CA LEU A 144 5.74 -2.58 -21.02
C LEU A 144 5.91 -4.06 -20.64
N ASN A 145 6.03 -4.37 -19.35
CA ASN A 145 6.17 -5.74 -18.85
C ASN A 145 4.90 -6.60 -19.07
N PHE A 146 3.75 -5.96 -19.29
CA PHE A 146 2.48 -6.63 -19.58
C PHE A 146 2.02 -6.46 -21.05
N GLY A 147 2.95 -6.11 -21.94
CA GLY A 147 2.70 -6.05 -23.39
C GLY A 147 1.94 -4.81 -23.85
N LEU A 148 1.86 -3.77 -23.03
CA LEU A 148 1.32 -2.47 -23.43
C LEU A 148 2.43 -1.60 -24.03
N ASP A 149 2.08 -0.64 -24.89
CA ASP A 149 3.02 0.34 -25.45
C ASP A 149 3.48 1.41 -24.44
N GLY A 150 3.10 1.23 -23.18
CA GLY A 150 3.32 2.12 -22.04
C GLY A 150 2.13 2.06 -21.10
N LEU A 151 2.18 2.86 -20.01
CA LEU A 151 1.00 2.99 -19.16
C LEU A 151 -0.06 3.87 -19.84
N PRO A 152 -1.35 3.45 -19.85
CA PRO A 152 -2.45 4.33 -20.20
C PRO A 152 -2.45 5.60 -19.33
N SER A 153 -3.14 6.64 -19.76
CA SER A 153 -3.27 7.87 -18.97
C SER A 153 -3.82 7.59 -17.57
N HIS A 154 -3.56 8.50 -16.64
CA HIS A 154 -3.97 8.32 -15.24
C HIS A 154 -5.47 7.97 -15.11
N ASP A 155 -6.35 8.69 -15.79
CA ASP A 155 -7.79 8.48 -15.65
C ASP A 155 -8.26 7.22 -16.38
N GLU A 156 -7.68 6.89 -17.53
CA GLU A 156 -7.97 5.62 -18.24
C GLU A 156 -7.62 4.40 -17.40
N ARG A 157 -6.55 4.46 -16.58
CA ARG A 157 -6.22 3.34 -15.67
C ARG A 157 -7.29 3.15 -14.60
N TYR A 158 -7.93 4.23 -14.12
CA TYR A 158 -9.06 4.12 -13.21
C TYR A 158 -10.34 3.65 -13.90
N ASP A 159 -10.56 3.98 -15.17
CA ASP A 159 -11.69 3.46 -15.94
C ASP A 159 -11.56 1.94 -16.15
N LEU A 160 -10.35 1.47 -16.47
CA LEU A 160 -10.06 0.04 -16.51
C LEU A 160 -10.28 -0.62 -15.13
N ALA A 161 -9.84 0.03 -14.06
CA ALA A 161 -10.02 -0.48 -12.69
C ALA A 161 -11.50 -0.56 -12.30
N ASP A 162 -12.33 0.41 -12.66
CA ASP A 162 -13.78 0.36 -12.44
C ASP A 162 -14.43 -0.86 -13.12
N GLU A 163 -14.08 -1.13 -14.38
CA GLU A 163 -14.59 -2.31 -15.09
C GLU A 163 -14.03 -3.62 -14.51
N TYR A 164 -12.75 -3.62 -14.11
CA TYR A 164 -12.12 -4.75 -13.42
C TYR A 164 -12.91 -5.13 -12.16
N LEU A 165 -13.25 -4.13 -11.34
CA LEU A 165 -14.03 -4.34 -10.12
C LEU A 165 -15.45 -4.84 -10.44
N ASP A 166 -16.10 -4.32 -11.49
CA ASP A 166 -17.41 -4.82 -11.92
C ASP A 166 -17.37 -6.32 -12.26
N VAL A 167 -16.32 -6.77 -12.94
CA VAL A 167 -16.12 -8.20 -13.25
C VAL A 167 -15.92 -9.03 -11.99
N VAL A 168 -15.00 -8.63 -11.11
CA VAL A 168 -14.71 -9.45 -9.91
C VAL A 168 -15.87 -9.48 -8.93
N TYR A 169 -16.62 -8.37 -8.78
CA TYR A 169 -17.86 -8.37 -7.99
C TYR A 169 -18.90 -9.34 -8.53
N LYS A 170 -19.12 -9.37 -9.86
CA LYS A 170 -20.03 -10.33 -10.47
C LYS A 170 -19.60 -11.77 -10.21
N LEU A 171 -18.29 -12.05 -10.27
CA LEU A 171 -17.75 -13.39 -10.00
C LEU A 171 -17.93 -13.77 -8.53
N TRP A 172 -17.64 -12.89 -7.58
CA TRP A 172 -17.70 -13.18 -6.15
C TRP A 172 -19.11 -13.19 -5.58
N GLU A 173 -19.96 -12.25 -6.00
CA GLU A 173 -21.27 -12.02 -5.38
C GLU A 173 -22.45 -12.61 -6.16
N ALA A 174 -22.34 -12.67 -7.50
CA ALA A 174 -23.48 -13.04 -8.33
C ALA A 174 -23.37 -14.41 -9.02
N SER A 175 -22.20 -15.05 -8.99
CA SER A 175 -21.98 -16.30 -9.70
C SER A 175 -22.51 -17.53 -8.98
N TRP A 176 -22.48 -17.55 -7.66
CA TRP A 176 -22.98 -18.65 -6.83
C TRP A 176 -23.96 -18.12 -5.79
N GLU A 177 -25.16 -18.73 -5.69
CA GLU A 177 -26.09 -18.45 -4.60
C GLU A 177 -25.56 -19.01 -3.26
N ASP A 178 -26.04 -18.45 -2.14
CA ASP A 178 -25.53 -18.81 -0.80
C ASP A 178 -25.70 -20.29 -0.46
N ASP A 179 -26.77 -20.91 -0.94
CA ASP A 179 -27.14 -22.30 -0.71
C ASP A 179 -26.88 -23.21 -1.93
N ALA A 180 -26.04 -22.77 -2.87
CA ALA A 180 -25.67 -23.56 -4.05
C ALA A 180 -24.90 -24.84 -3.69
N VAL A 181 -24.04 -24.78 -2.65
CA VAL A 181 -23.17 -25.91 -2.22
C VAL A 181 -23.93 -26.82 -1.23
N LEU A 182 -24.31 -28.01 -1.66
CA LEU A 182 -25.12 -28.97 -0.88
C LEU A 182 -24.27 -29.94 -0.07
N ARG A 183 -23.15 -30.39 -0.64
CA ARG A 183 -22.29 -31.47 -0.06
C ARG A 183 -23.08 -32.71 0.39
N ASP A 184 -24.11 -33.08 -0.37
CA ASP A 184 -24.96 -34.24 -0.09
C ASP A 184 -24.24 -35.52 -0.50
N THR A 185 -23.60 -36.16 0.48
CA THR A 185 -22.83 -37.37 0.27
C THR A 185 -23.73 -38.62 0.05
N GLU A 186 -24.97 -38.60 0.53
CA GLU A 186 -25.90 -39.71 0.37
C GLU A 186 -26.40 -39.80 -1.07
N ARG A 187 -26.70 -38.66 -1.70
CA ARG A 187 -27.12 -38.59 -3.11
C ARG A 187 -25.97 -38.40 -4.09
N GLY A 188 -24.75 -38.13 -3.60
CA GLY A 188 -23.60 -37.84 -4.43
C GLY A 188 -23.71 -36.51 -5.17
N ILE A 189 -24.38 -35.51 -4.57
CA ILE A 189 -24.61 -34.18 -5.16
C ILE A 189 -23.77 -33.16 -4.39
N TYR A 190 -22.80 -32.56 -5.07
CA TYR A 190 -21.95 -31.53 -4.46
C TYR A 190 -22.62 -30.17 -4.39
N ALA A 191 -23.21 -29.72 -5.50
CA ALA A 191 -23.85 -28.41 -5.62
C ALA A 191 -25.07 -28.47 -6.54
N ASP A 192 -25.99 -27.52 -6.40
CA ASP A 192 -27.15 -27.34 -7.27
C ASP A 192 -26.74 -26.53 -8.51
N PRO A 193 -26.70 -27.11 -9.72
CA PRO A 193 -26.31 -26.41 -10.92
C PRO A 193 -27.27 -25.26 -11.32
N ALA A 194 -28.53 -25.26 -10.83
CA ALA A 194 -29.47 -24.17 -11.06
C ALA A 194 -29.13 -22.89 -10.28
N LYS A 195 -28.25 -23.01 -9.28
CA LYS A 195 -27.79 -21.92 -8.41
C LYS A 195 -26.39 -21.42 -8.73
N VAL A 196 -25.82 -21.84 -9.86
CA VAL A 196 -24.50 -21.41 -10.34
C VAL A 196 -24.67 -20.73 -11.69
N HIS A 197 -24.36 -19.45 -11.77
CA HIS A 197 -24.69 -18.59 -12.88
C HIS A 197 -23.46 -18.07 -13.62
N PRO A 198 -23.43 -18.12 -14.97
CA PRO A 198 -22.45 -17.36 -15.74
C PRO A 198 -22.74 -15.86 -15.58
N ILE A 199 -21.65 -15.06 -15.50
CA ILE A 199 -21.80 -13.62 -15.34
C ILE A 199 -22.02 -12.88 -16.66
N ASN A 200 -21.63 -13.48 -17.79
CA ASN A 200 -21.80 -12.97 -19.15
C ASN A 200 -21.41 -11.49 -19.30
N HIS A 201 -20.30 -11.09 -18.66
CA HIS A 201 -19.81 -9.73 -18.74
C HIS A 201 -19.26 -9.45 -20.14
N VAL A 202 -19.72 -8.36 -20.75
CA VAL A 202 -19.22 -7.79 -22.00
C VAL A 202 -18.99 -6.31 -21.75
N GLY A 203 -17.72 -5.88 -21.80
CA GLY A 203 -17.32 -4.51 -21.51
C GLY A 203 -16.30 -3.96 -22.48
N LYS A 204 -15.78 -2.79 -22.20
CA LYS A 204 -14.76 -2.12 -23.02
C LYS A 204 -13.41 -2.81 -22.93
N HIS A 205 -13.04 -3.30 -21.74
CA HIS A 205 -11.73 -3.83 -21.45
C HIS A 205 -11.76 -5.35 -21.25
N PHE A 206 -12.89 -5.92 -20.79
CA PHE A 206 -12.99 -7.32 -20.43
C PHE A 206 -14.26 -7.98 -20.99
N ASN A 207 -14.09 -9.24 -21.43
CA ASN A 207 -15.22 -10.13 -21.77
C ASN A 207 -15.05 -11.41 -20.96
N VAL A 208 -15.98 -11.68 -20.05
CA VAL A 208 -15.89 -12.81 -19.11
C VAL A 208 -17.23 -13.52 -19.00
N ALA A 209 -17.27 -14.76 -19.49
CA ALA A 209 -18.51 -15.56 -19.43
C ALA A 209 -18.83 -16.02 -18.00
N GLY A 210 -17.85 -16.48 -17.24
CA GLY A 210 -18.07 -17.17 -15.97
C GLY A 210 -18.57 -18.62 -16.20
N PRO A 211 -19.10 -19.29 -15.16
CA PRO A 211 -19.22 -18.87 -13.78
C PRO A 211 -17.86 -18.75 -13.06
N HIS A 212 -17.87 -18.22 -11.83
CA HIS A 212 -16.71 -18.31 -10.94
C HIS A 212 -16.36 -19.76 -10.64
N LEU A 213 -15.05 -20.08 -10.60
CA LEU A 213 -14.61 -21.48 -10.42
C LEU A 213 -14.53 -21.89 -8.95
N SER A 214 -14.43 -20.93 -8.02
CA SER A 214 -14.42 -21.22 -6.60
C SER A 214 -15.84 -21.15 -6.04
N GLU A 215 -16.15 -22.04 -5.09
CA GLU A 215 -17.35 -21.87 -4.28
C GLU A 215 -17.25 -20.60 -3.44
N PRO A 216 -18.37 -20.07 -2.91
CA PRO A 216 -18.34 -18.85 -2.11
C PRO A 216 -17.35 -18.94 -0.95
N SER A 217 -16.42 -17.99 -0.91
CA SER A 217 -15.43 -17.88 0.17
C SER A 217 -16.02 -17.12 1.38
N PRO A 218 -15.40 -17.16 2.57
CA PRO A 218 -15.95 -16.56 3.78
C PRO A 218 -16.35 -15.09 3.66
N GLN A 219 -15.57 -14.28 2.95
CA GLN A 219 -15.86 -12.88 2.72
C GLN A 219 -16.63 -12.62 1.41
N ARG A 220 -16.63 -13.55 0.46
CA ARG A 220 -16.96 -13.37 -0.94
C ARG A 220 -16.09 -12.27 -1.57
N THR A 221 -16.48 -11.01 -1.43
CA THR A 221 -15.61 -9.86 -1.73
C THR A 221 -14.63 -9.66 -0.57
N PRO A 222 -13.31 -9.76 -0.79
CA PRO A 222 -12.32 -9.46 0.25
C PRO A 222 -12.38 -7.99 0.66
N LEU A 223 -11.87 -7.67 1.86
CA LEU A 223 -11.76 -6.28 2.30
C LEU A 223 -10.91 -5.46 1.32
N LEU A 224 -11.42 -4.31 0.88
CA LEU A 224 -10.82 -3.50 -0.18
C LEU A 224 -10.11 -2.26 0.37
N PHE A 225 -8.79 -2.20 0.14
CA PHE A 225 -7.97 -1.01 0.40
C PHE A 225 -7.71 -0.23 -0.89
N GLN A 226 -7.48 1.08 -0.75
CA GLN A 226 -7.08 1.97 -1.85
C GLN A 226 -6.23 3.12 -1.30
N ALA A 227 -5.24 3.59 -2.06
CA ALA A 227 -4.26 4.60 -1.63
C ALA A 227 -4.18 5.84 -2.55
N GLY A 228 -5.15 6.06 -3.45
CA GLY A 228 -5.11 7.15 -4.43
C GLY A 228 -5.42 8.52 -3.82
N SER A 229 -4.47 9.45 -3.89
CA SER A 229 -4.62 10.81 -3.37
C SER A 229 -5.14 11.83 -4.41
N SER A 230 -5.14 11.49 -5.70
CA SER A 230 -5.65 12.34 -6.78
C SER A 230 -7.17 12.48 -6.71
N THR A 231 -7.74 13.47 -7.39
CA THR A 231 -9.21 13.64 -7.47
C THR A 231 -9.90 12.37 -7.97
N ARG A 232 -9.39 11.75 -9.05
CA ARG A 232 -9.94 10.51 -9.59
C ARG A 232 -9.75 9.33 -8.63
N GLY A 233 -8.57 9.25 -7.96
CA GLY A 233 -8.30 8.22 -6.96
C GLY A 233 -9.23 8.31 -5.74
N ARG A 234 -9.50 9.53 -5.25
CA ARG A 234 -10.46 9.73 -4.14
C ARG A 234 -11.90 9.35 -4.55
N SER A 235 -12.28 9.68 -5.80
CA SER A 235 -13.59 9.28 -6.34
C SER A 235 -13.71 7.75 -6.44
N PHE A 236 -12.67 7.07 -6.88
CA PHE A 236 -12.60 5.61 -6.93
C PHE A 236 -12.66 5.00 -5.52
N ALA A 237 -11.90 5.54 -4.56
CA ALA A 237 -11.95 5.11 -3.17
C ALA A 237 -13.36 5.27 -2.57
N ALA A 238 -13.99 6.43 -2.78
CA ALA A 238 -15.34 6.72 -2.30
C ALA A 238 -16.42 5.75 -2.87
N LYS A 239 -16.16 5.18 -4.05
CA LYS A 239 -17.05 4.20 -4.68
C LYS A 239 -16.80 2.77 -4.19
N HIS A 240 -15.56 2.36 -4.08
CA HIS A 240 -15.17 0.96 -3.94
C HIS A 240 -14.49 0.59 -2.62
N ALA A 241 -13.68 1.49 -2.03
CA ALA A 241 -12.85 1.13 -0.89
C ALA A 241 -13.65 1.05 0.42
N GLU A 242 -13.26 0.12 1.28
CA GLU A 242 -13.68 0.04 2.68
C GLU A 242 -12.57 0.59 3.60
N CYS A 243 -11.33 0.57 3.13
CA CYS A 243 -10.17 1.14 3.80
C CYS A 243 -9.41 2.06 2.85
N MET A 244 -9.08 3.25 3.28
CA MET A 244 -8.26 4.17 2.50
C MET A 244 -6.96 4.50 3.21
N PHE A 245 -5.84 4.20 2.57
CA PHE A 245 -4.52 4.61 3.03
C PHE A 245 -4.27 6.06 2.60
N ILE A 246 -4.18 6.96 3.59
CA ILE A 246 -3.90 8.37 3.36
C ILE A 246 -2.40 8.60 3.38
N VAL A 247 -1.87 9.11 2.28
CA VAL A 247 -0.51 9.64 2.21
C VAL A 247 -0.62 11.16 2.10
N ASP A 248 -0.68 11.84 3.25
CA ASP A 248 -0.57 13.30 3.25
C ASP A 248 0.90 13.69 3.13
N SER A 249 1.25 14.32 2.00
CA SER A 249 2.63 14.80 1.76
C SER A 249 3.09 15.84 2.79
N ARG A 250 2.16 16.51 3.45
CA ARG A 250 2.44 17.50 4.51
C ARG A 250 2.34 16.90 5.92
N ARG A 251 1.87 15.64 6.05
CA ARG A 251 1.67 14.95 7.34
C ARG A 251 1.06 15.84 8.41
N SER A 252 0.03 16.58 8.01
CA SER A 252 -0.68 17.50 8.89
C SER A 252 -2.04 16.92 9.26
N LEU A 253 -2.43 17.06 10.52
CA LEU A 253 -3.74 16.67 11.01
C LEU A 253 -4.87 17.32 10.20
N THR A 254 -4.70 18.58 9.82
CA THR A 254 -5.66 19.33 9.02
C THR A 254 -5.74 18.83 7.57
N GLY A 255 -4.61 18.41 6.99
CA GLY A 255 -4.56 17.79 5.66
C GLY A 255 -5.30 16.47 5.63
N ALA A 256 -5.05 15.61 6.62
CA ALA A 256 -5.77 14.34 6.76
C ALA A 256 -7.29 14.57 6.93
N ALA A 257 -7.69 15.45 7.85
CA ALA A 257 -9.10 15.78 8.07
C ALA A 257 -9.80 16.27 6.78
N SER A 258 -9.09 17.07 5.96
CA SER A 258 -9.62 17.55 4.68
C SER A 258 -9.85 16.41 3.68
N VAL A 259 -8.89 15.48 3.55
CA VAL A 259 -9.03 14.30 2.67
C VAL A 259 -10.18 13.41 3.14
N ILE A 260 -10.27 13.14 4.43
CA ILE A 260 -11.32 12.32 5.05
C ILE A 260 -12.70 12.93 4.76
N SER A 261 -12.85 14.23 4.99
CA SER A 261 -14.11 14.95 4.76
C SER A 261 -14.52 14.90 3.28
N ASP A 262 -13.58 15.10 2.36
CA ASP A 262 -13.84 15.04 0.92
C ASP A 262 -14.31 13.64 0.50
N VAL A 263 -13.57 12.59 0.86
CA VAL A 263 -13.90 11.21 0.47
C VAL A 263 -15.24 10.75 1.08
N ARG A 264 -15.49 11.05 2.36
CA ARG A 264 -16.79 10.76 3.00
C ARG A 264 -17.94 11.45 2.30
N SER A 265 -17.77 12.71 1.90
CA SER A 265 -18.77 13.45 1.14
C SER A 265 -19.03 12.83 -0.23
N GLN A 266 -18.01 12.31 -0.89
CA GLN A 266 -18.15 11.57 -2.15
C GLN A 266 -18.83 10.21 -1.94
N ALA A 267 -18.52 9.48 -0.87
CA ALA A 267 -19.18 8.22 -0.53
C ALA A 267 -20.68 8.38 -0.34
N VAL A 268 -21.11 9.45 0.36
CA VAL A 268 -22.54 9.78 0.52
C VAL A 268 -23.21 10.01 -0.83
N ARG A 269 -22.56 10.72 -1.77
CA ARG A 269 -23.08 10.89 -3.13
C ARG A 269 -23.23 9.58 -3.91
N ASN A 270 -22.42 8.58 -3.58
CA ASN A 270 -22.47 7.23 -4.13
C ASN A 270 -23.47 6.31 -3.39
N GLY A 271 -24.27 6.85 -2.44
CA GLY A 271 -25.26 6.08 -1.68
C GLY A 271 -24.68 5.25 -0.53
N ARG A 272 -23.41 5.47 -0.16
CA ARG A 272 -22.74 4.81 0.97
C ARG A 272 -22.85 5.66 2.24
N ARG A 273 -22.69 5.03 3.39
CA ARG A 273 -22.60 5.76 4.66
C ARG A 273 -21.17 6.30 4.83
N PRO A 274 -20.97 7.45 5.49
CA PRO A 274 -19.62 7.99 5.76
C PRO A 274 -18.71 7.04 6.54
N GLU A 275 -19.31 6.18 7.36
CA GLU A 275 -18.62 5.22 8.23
C GLU A 275 -18.19 3.94 7.50
N ASP A 276 -18.66 3.71 6.28
CA ASP A 276 -18.30 2.54 5.48
C ASP A 276 -16.84 2.57 5.01
N ILE A 277 -16.13 3.71 5.21
CA ILE A 277 -14.73 3.85 4.83
C ILE A 277 -13.90 4.18 6.08
N GLN A 278 -12.92 3.33 6.37
CA GLN A 278 -11.93 3.54 7.42
C GLN A 278 -10.66 4.17 6.81
N PHE A 279 -10.09 5.14 7.52
CA PHE A 279 -8.92 5.89 7.02
C PHE A 279 -7.67 5.54 7.82
N PHE A 280 -6.62 5.13 7.11
CA PHE A 280 -5.34 4.74 7.67
C PHE A 280 -4.25 5.76 7.31
N GLN A 281 -3.52 6.27 8.31
CA GLN A 281 -2.38 7.16 8.12
C GLN A 281 -1.07 6.36 8.16
N GLY A 282 -0.16 6.62 7.22
CA GLY A 282 1.19 6.06 7.25
C GLY A 282 2.09 6.82 8.24
N LEU A 283 2.72 6.11 9.17
CA LEU A 283 3.65 6.66 10.14
C LEU A 283 4.84 5.72 10.33
N SER A 284 6.01 6.29 10.65
CA SER A 284 7.23 5.54 10.95
C SER A 284 7.63 5.77 12.41
N PRO A 285 7.15 4.96 13.36
CA PRO A 285 7.49 5.14 14.76
C PRO A 285 8.94 4.72 15.04
N VAL A 286 9.64 5.55 15.82
CA VAL A 286 10.93 5.21 16.43
C VAL A 286 10.76 5.27 17.95
N VAL A 287 10.67 4.10 18.57
CA VAL A 287 10.32 3.97 19.98
C VAL A 287 11.56 3.68 20.80
N GLY A 288 11.73 4.41 21.89
CA GLY A 288 12.71 4.13 22.96
C GLY A 288 12.04 4.05 24.31
N GLY A 289 12.69 3.47 25.30
CA GLY A 289 12.21 3.50 26.69
C GLY A 289 12.14 4.93 27.27
N THR A 290 12.88 5.85 26.65
CA THR A 290 12.86 7.30 26.89
C THR A 290 12.94 8.06 25.57
N GLU A 291 12.53 9.34 25.57
CA GLU A 291 12.68 10.21 24.39
C GLU A 291 14.15 10.33 23.94
N THR A 292 15.09 10.38 24.90
CA THR A 292 16.53 10.45 24.58
C THR A 292 17.01 9.19 23.86
N GLU A 293 16.57 8.02 24.30
CA GLU A 293 16.88 6.76 23.64
C GLU A 293 16.25 6.67 22.23
N ALA A 294 15.00 7.09 22.09
CA ALA A 294 14.32 7.13 20.80
C ALA A 294 15.04 8.05 19.81
N LYS A 295 15.48 9.25 20.25
CA LYS A 295 16.24 10.18 19.41
C LYS A 295 17.63 9.64 19.05
N ALA A 296 18.28 8.88 19.93
CA ALA A 296 19.54 8.22 19.59
C ALA A 296 19.35 7.16 18.48
N LYS A 297 18.30 6.34 18.58
CA LYS A 297 17.94 5.37 17.52
C LYS A 297 17.63 6.08 16.18
N GLU A 298 16.88 7.17 16.21
CA GLU A 298 16.59 7.96 15.01
C GLU A 298 17.88 8.48 14.36
N ALA A 299 18.82 9.00 15.16
CA ALA A 299 20.10 9.49 14.65
C ALA A 299 20.89 8.37 13.97
N GLU A 300 20.95 7.16 14.57
CA GLU A 300 21.58 5.99 13.95
C GLU A 300 20.94 5.61 12.62
N TYR A 301 19.61 5.64 12.52
CA TYR A 301 18.93 5.34 11.26
C TYR A 301 19.24 6.38 10.18
N LEU A 302 19.33 7.65 10.56
CA LEU A 302 19.67 8.74 9.63
C LEU A 302 21.14 8.72 9.17
N GLU A 303 22.06 8.20 9.97
CA GLU A 303 23.46 8.02 9.57
C GLU A 303 23.60 7.02 8.40
N GLN A 304 22.79 5.96 8.40
CA GLN A 304 22.83 4.90 7.39
C GLN A 304 21.83 5.11 6.25
N PHE A 305 21.04 6.19 6.32
CA PHE A 305 20.07 6.50 5.30
C PHE A 305 20.73 6.82 3.97
N SER A 306 20.30 6.11 2.91
CA SER A 306 20.78 6.36 1.55
C SER A 306 20.04 7.53 0.89
N THR A 307 20.77 8.63 0.68
CA THR A 307 20.28 9.78 -0.10
C THR A 307 20.06 9.37 -1.57
N GLU A 308 20.94 8.56 -2.15
CA GLU A 308 20.84 8.09 -3.53
C GLU A 308 19.59 7.21 -3.73
N GLY A 309 19.35 6.26 -2.81
CA GLY A 309 18.14 5.44 -2.84
C GLY A 309 16.85 6.26 -2.70
N ALA A 310 16.86 7.28 -1.84
CA ALA A 310 15.72 8.19 -1.69
C ALA A 310 15.48 9.04 -2.94
N LEU A 311 16.53 9.49 -3.61
CA LEU A 311 16.42 10.25 -4.86
C LEU A 311 15.92 9.37 -6.00
N ALA A 312 16.39 8.14 -6.11
CA ALA A 312 15.88 7.17 -7.08
C ALA A 312 14.39 6.91 -6.88
N HIS A 313 13.96 6.68 -5.63
CA HIS A 313 12.56 6.49 -5.28
C HIS A 313 11.71 7.73 -5.59
N LEU A 314 12.17 8.93 -5.21
CA LEU A 314 11.44 10.17 -5.48
C LEU A 314 11.36 10.44 -6.98
N SER A 315 12.46 10.29 -7.72
CA SER A 315 12.51 10.48 -9.18
C SER A 315 11.50 9.60 -9.92
N GLY A 316 11.46 8.30 -9.59
CA GLY A 316 10.50 7.38 -10.20
C GLY A 316 9.06 7.66 -9.79
N SER A 317 8.84 8.06 -8.53
CA SER A 317 7.49 8.38 -8.04
C SER A 317 6.86 9.61 -8.71
N ILE A 318 7.69 10.58 -9.14
CA ILE A 318 7.22 11.81 -9.79
C ILE A 318 7.47 11.82 -11.31
N GLY A 319 8.19 10.82 -11.84
CA GLY A 319 8.53 10.73 -13.26
C GLY A 319 9.52 11.81 -13.73
N ILE A 320 10.43 12.28 -12.86
CA ILE A 320 11.41 13.33 -13.15
C ILE A 320 12.79 12.87 -12.68
N ASP A 321 13.80 12.99 -13.54
CA ASP A 321 15.19 12.76 -13.14
C ASP A 321 15.70 13.90 -12.25
N LEU A 322 15.98 13.59 -11.00
CA LEU A 322 16.52 14.54 -10.03
C LEU A 322 18.05 14.58 -9.99
N SER A 323 18.73 13.78 -10.82
CA SER A 323 20.20 13.73 -10.83
C SER A 323 20.85 15.01 -11.35
N ALA A 324 20.09 15.83 -12.10
CA ALA A 324 20.55 17.13 -12.59
C ALA A 324 20.61 18.22 -11.49
N ILE A 325 20.03 17.95 -10.29
CA ILE A 325 20.08 18.89 -9.18
C ILE A 325 21.42 18.71 -8.44
N ASP A 326 22.17 19.78 -8.29
CA ASP A 326 23.34 19.78 -7.41
C ASP A 326 22.86 19.67 -5.96
N LEU A 327 23.17 18.52 -5.34
CA LEU A 327 22.67 18.18 -4.00
C LEU A 327 23.25 19.09 -2.90
N ASP A 328 24.41 19.69 -3.13
CA ASP A 328 25.16 20.45 -2.13
C ASP A 328 25.01 21.96 -2.29
N GLN A 329 24.23 22.42 -3.29
CA GLN A 329 23.90 23.83 -3.39
C GLN A 329 22.71 24.21 -2.49
N PRO A 330 22.69 25.46 -1.95
CA PRO A 330 21.56 25.97 -1.18
C PRO A 330 20.25 26.00 -2.00
N LEU A 331 19.11 25.68 -1.36
CA LEU A 331 17.80 25.63 -2.03
C LEU A 331 17.46 26.92 -2.78
N LYS A 332 17.79 28.10 -2.22
CA LYS A 332 17.60 29.41 -2.85
C LYS A 332 18.33 29.57 -4.20
N SER A 333 19.35 28.76 -4.45
CA SER A 333 20.17 28.81 -5.68
C SER A 333 19.68 27.86 -6.76
N ILE A 334 18.70 26.99 -6.43
CA ILE A 334 18.16 26.01 -7.38
C ILE A 334 17.18 26.72 -8.33
N ASP A 335 17.40 26.60 -9.64
CA ASP A 335 16.45 27.12 -10.64
C ASP A 335 15.20 26.22 -10.72
N THR A 336 14.13 26.64 -10.06
CA THR A 336 12.86 25.92 -10.03
C THR A 336 11.96 26.17 -11.24
N ARG A 337 12.34 27.06 -12.20
CA ARG A 337 11.49 27.44 -13.34
C ARG A 337 11.21 26.28 -14.30
N ALA A 338 12.16 25.38 -14.45
CA ALA A 338 12.03 24.18 -15.27
C ALA A 338 11.41 22.99 -14.50
N MET A 339 11.24 23.07 -13.17
CA MET A 339 10.77 22.01 -12.33
C MET A 339 9.25 21.98 -12.27
N ARG A 340 8.66 20.78 -12.35
CA ARG A 340 7.21 20.60 -12.27
C ARG A 340 6.75 20.42 -10.82
N GLY A 341 5.60 21.02 -10.51
CA GLY A 341 4.66 20.73 -9.42
C GLY A 341 5.30 20.39 -8.06
N MET A 342 5.51 19.14 -7.79
CA MET A 342 5.86 18.65 -6.45
C MET A 342 7.26 19.07 -5.98
N VAL A 343 8.30 18.96 -6.82
CA VAL A 343 9.68 19.32 -6.46
C VAL A 343 9.79 20.82 -6.25
N LYS A 344 9.21 21.60 -7.17
CA LYS A 344 9.14 23.05 -7.03
C LYS A 344 8.45 23.44 -5.72
N GLY A 345 7.26 22.87 -5.45
CA GLY A 345 6.53 23.12 -4.22
C GLY A 345 7.30 22.69 -2.97
N LEU A 346 8.04 21.58 -3.02
CA LEU A 346 8.88 21.12 -1.92
C LEU A 346 10.00 22.12 -1.60
N ILE A 347 10.72 22.59 -2.62
CA ILE A 347 11.80 23.57 -2.47
C ILE A 347 11.25 24.90 -1.95
N GLU A 348 10.22 25.45 -2.62
CA GLU A 348 9.66 26.77 -2.29
C GLU A 348 8.94 26.81 -0.93
N SER A 349 8.36 25.70 -0.47
CA SER A 349 7.69 25.64 0.84
C SER A 349 8.64 25.39 2.02
N THR A 350 9.90 25.10 1.77
CA THR A 350 10.89 24.84 2.82
C THR A 350 11.29 26.17 3.49
N PRO A 351 11.12 26.34 4.82
CA PRO A 351 11.36 27.61 5.49
C PRO A 351 12.83 28.03 5.44
N ASP A 352 13.75 27.09 5.68
CA ASP A 352 15.20 27.37 5.62
C ASP A 352 15.74 27.17 4.20
N GLN A 353 15.81 28.23 3.45
CA GLN A 353 16.32 28.26 2.08
C GLN A 353 17.87 28.23 2.00
N THR A 354 18.56 28.21 3.14
CA THR A 354 20.03 28.13 3.20
C THR A 354 20.52 26.66 3.26
N GLN A 355 19.66 25.72 3.64
CA GLN A 355 19.98 24.29 3.61
C GLN A 355 20.18 23.80 2.17
N THR A 356 20.93 22.72 2.01
CA THR A 356 21.15 22.06 0.72
C THR A 356 19.96 21.17 0.31
N PHE A 357 19.92 20.77 -0.97
CA PHE A 357 18.91 19.80 -1.40
C PHE A 357 19.13 18.45 -0.73
N ARG A 358 20.37 18.07 -0.45
CA ARG A 358 20.73 16.88 0.34
C ARG A 358 20.12 16.94 1.73
N ASP A 359 20.28 18.09 2.42
CA ASP A 359 19.70 18.27 3.76
C ASP A 359 18.17 18.20 3.72
N LEU A 360 17.55 18.78 2.69
CA LEU A 360 16.10 18.69 2.50
C LEU A 360 15.62 17.24 2.35
N ILE A 361 16.31 16.42 1.56
CA ILE A 361 15.94 14.99 1.40
C ILE A 361 16.11 14.26 2.72
N ARG A 362 17.21 14.49 3.44
CA ARG A 362 17.45 13.88 4.76
C ARG A 362 16.43 14.34 5.80
N THR A 363 16.15 15.65 5.88
CA THR A 363 15.16 16.23 6.80
C THR A 363 13.75 15.73 6.48
N ARG A 364 13.42 15.61 5.20
CA ARG A 364 12.14 15.04 4.78
C ARG A 364 12.01 13.60 5.24
N ASN A 365 13.07 12.81 5.17
CA ASN A 365 13.07 11.44 5.68
C ASN A 365 12.97 11.41 7.20
N ALA A 366 13.74 12.23 7.92
CA ALA A 366 13.63 12.40 9.37
C ALA A 366 12.23 12.84 9.81
N GLY A 367 11.62 13.80 9.10
CA GLY A 367 10.23 14.23 9.34
C GLY A 367 9.18 13.14 9.07
N GLN A 368 9.60 11.98 8.57
CA GLN A 368 8.76 10.78 8.49
C GLN A 368 8.71 10.00 9.80
N PHE A 369 9.66 10.18 10.68
CA PHE A 369 9.67 9.50 11.97
C PHE A 369 8.71 10.16 12.96
N LEU A 370 8.04 9.32 13.73
CA LEU A 370 7.34 9.67 14.93
C LEU A 370 8.18 9.13 16.08
N THR A 371 9.00 10.00 16.70
CA THR A 371 10.08 9.59 17.62
C THR A 371 9.71 9.96 19.05
N GLY A 372 9.76 8.98 19.96
CA GLY A 372 9.47 9.23 21.37
C GLY A 372 9.36 7.98 22.23
N SER A 373 8.98 8.21 23.51
CA SER A 373 8.58 7.12 24.41
C SER A 373 7.26 6.49 23.96
N PRO A 374 6.90 5.29 24.44
CA PRO A 374 5.61 4.67 24.13
C PRO A 374 4.42 5.59 24.40
N GLU A 375 4.45 6.37 25.48
CA GLU A 375 3.40 7.30 25.85
C GLU A 375 3.31 8.47 24.87
N GLN A 376 4.45 9.05 24.48
CA GLN A 376 4.50 10.14 23.50
C GLN A 376 3.98 9.68 22.11
N ILE A 377 4.34 8.46 21.71
CA ILE A 377 3.80 7.88 20.47
C ILE A 377 2.29 7.68 20.60
N ALA A 378 1.81 7.12 21.70
CA ALA A 378 0.37 6.90 21.92
C ALA A 378 -0.42 8.22 21.90
N ASP A 379 0.09 9.27 22.54
CA ASP A 379 -0.54 10.61 22.52
C ASP A 379 -0.63 11.18 21.12
N ALA A 380 0.46 11.08 20.34
CA ALA A 380 0.48 11.53 18.94
C ALA A 380 -0.52 10.75 18.06
N LEU A 381 -0.63 9.42 18.24
CA LEU A 381 -1.64 8.62 17.53
C LEU A 381 -3.07 9.04 17.90
N GLN A 382 -3.33 9.39 19.18
CA GLN A 382 -4.64 9.90 19.60
C GLN A 382 -4.98 11.24 18.94
N ASP A 383 -4.01 12.12 18.71
CA ASP A 383 -4.26 13.39 18.01
C ASP A 383 -4.64 13.16 16.55
N TRP A 384 -4.03 12.19 15.87
CA TRP A 384 -4.46 11.77 14.55
C TRP A 384 -5.88 11.19 14.55
N GLN A 385 -6.23 10.40 15.58
CA GLN A 385 -7.58 9.86 15.71
C GLN A 385 -8.63 10.96 15.91
N LYS A 386 -8.32 12.00 16.69
CA LYS A 386 -9.17 13.19 16.83
C LYS A 386 -9.37 13.93 15.50
N ALA A 387 -8.39 13.89 14.60
CA ALA A 387 -8.51 14.44 13.25
C ALA A 387 -9.35 13.57 12.28
N GLY A 388 -9.83 12.42 12.75
CA GLY A 388 -10.72 11.53 11.99
C GLY A 388 -10.06 10.30 11.38
N VAL A 389 -8.78 10.06 11.66
CA VAL A 389 -8.05 8.84 11.27
C VAL A 389 -8.57 7.67 12.10
N ASP A 390 -8.84 6.54 11.48
CA ASP A 390 -9.37 5.34 12.12
C ASP A 390 -8.27 4.36 12.51
N GLY A 391 -7.15 4.39 11.79
CA GLY A 391 -6.03 3.49 12.02
C GLY A 391 -4.72 3.95 11.39
N PHE A 392 -3.69 3.14 11.55
CA PHE A 392 -2.34 3.46 11.09
C PHE A 392 -1.72 2.30 10.33
N ASN A 393 -1.01 2.63 9.25
CA ASN A 393 -0.07 1.75 8.60
C ASN A 393 1.33 2.10 9.13
N LEU A 394 1.84 1.32 10.06
CA LEU A 394 3.12 1.58 10.72
C LEU A 394 4.27 0.98 9.93
N ILE A 395 5.20 1.85 9.55
CA ILE A 395 6.40 1.51 8.80
C ILE A 395 7.53 1.32 9.80
N TYR A 396 8.02 0.12 9.96
CA TYR A 396 9.16 -0.15 10.82
C TYR A 396 10.49 0.07 10.07
N SER A 397 11.52 0.48 10.80
CA SER A 397 12.85 0.79 10.24
C SER A 397 13.75 -0.42 10.16
N VAL A 398 13.63 -1.34 11.11
CA VAL A 398 14.43 -2.55 11.24
C VAL A 398 13.51 -3.75 11.25
N THR A 399 13.79 -4.74 10.42
CA THR A 399 13.05 -6.01 10.39
C THR A 399 13.51 -6.88 11.55
N PRO A 400 12.60 -7.30 12.44
CA PRO A 400 12.93 -8.09 13.63
C PRO A 400 13.40 -9.51 13.28
#